data_637fb9776a63f8cf25d0e432e0425bf5
#
_entry.id   637fb9776a63f8cf25d0e432e0425bf5
#
_cell.length_a   1.000
_cell.length_b   1.000
_cell.length_c   1.000
_cell.angle_alpha   90.00
_cell.angle_beta   90.00
_cell.angle_gamma   90.00
#
_symmetry.space_group_name_H-M   'P 1'
#
loop_
_entity.id
_entity.type
_entity.pdbx_description
1 polymer ?
#
loop_
_entity_poly.entity_id
_entity_poly.type
_entity_poly.pdbx_seq_one_letter_code
_entity_poly.pdbx_strand_id
1 'polypeptide(L)'
;QPMVDSELGLTAVFNGIIYNYQQLREELHAQGYRFFSTSDTEVLLKAFHRWGKACVEHFKGMFAFAVSDRRTGELVLGRDRLGIKPLYVAQVPGALRFASSLPALLAGGGINTDVDRVALHHYMSFHSVVPAPRTILQGVRKLPPATIRTVCPDGGSEDWTYWEPTFTRDGTRSAGDWAEVRQQERPGERRSHLRVLRPTEE
;
A
#
# COMPACT_ATOMS: atom_id res chain seq x y z
N GLN A 1 17.51 3.99 3.76
CA GLN A 1 16.61 2.94 4.21
C GLN A 1 17.38 1.64 4.42
N PRO A 2 16.96 0.81 5.40
CA PRO A 2 15.76 0.91 6.22
C PRO A 2 15.82 2.02 7.28
N MET A 3 14.64 2.46 7.78
CA MET A 3 14.53 3.31 8.96
C MET A 3 14.28 2.43 10.18
N VAL A 4 15.04 2.66 11.24
CA VAL A 4 14.99 1.87 12.47
C VAL A 4 14.61 2.79 13.64
N ASP A 5 13.61 2.38 14.39
CA ASP A 5 13.25 2.97 15.67
C ASP A 5 13.53 1.93 16.77
N SER A 6 14.66 2.12 17.45
CA SER A 6 15.12 1.16 18.47
C SER A 6 14.28 1.19 19.74
N GLU A 7 13.69 2.35 20.09
CA GLU A 7 12.81 2.47 21.25
C GLU A 7 11.50 1.71 21.06
N LEU A 8 10.95 1.79 19.85
CA LEU A 8 9.71 1.09 19.50
C LEU A 8 9.94 -0.37 19.06
N GLY A 9 11.19 -0.75 18.78
CA GLY A 9 11.53 -2.09 18.27
C GLY A 9 11.05 -2.31 16.82
N LEU A 10 10.85 -1.24 16.05
CA LEU A 10 10.31 -1.29 14.69
C LEU A 10 11.38 -0.95 13.65
N THR A 11 11.31 -1.63 12.53
CA THR A 11 12.12 -1.33 11.34
C THR A 11 11.21 -1.23 10.13
N ALA A 12 11.32 -0.16 9.33
CA ALA A 12 10.53 0.01 8.12
C ALA A 12 11.39 0.25 6.89
N VAL A 13 10.90 -0.27 5.76
CA VAL A 13 11.24 0.18 4.41
C VAL A 13 9.97 0.71 3.74
N PHE A 14 10.10 1.82 3.04
CA PHE A 14 8.98 2.57 2.49
C PHE A 14 9.29 3.07 1.08
N ASN A 15 8.34 2.88 0.18
CA ASN A 15 8.38 3.39 -1.18
C ASN A 15 7.08 4.16 -1.43
N GLY A 16 7.14 5.48 -1.39
CA GLY A 16 5.94 6.28 -1.61
C GLY A 16 5.99 7.65 -0.98
N ILE A 17 4.79 8.19 -0.73
CA ILE A 17 4.57 9.44 -0.03
C ILE A 17 3.23 9.41 0.70
N ILE A 18 3.21 9.82 1.96
CA ILE A 18 2.01 10.06 2.76
C ILE A 18 1.71 11.56 2.71
N TYR A 19 0.73 11.98 1.91
CA TYR A 19 0.45 13.40 1.66
C TYR A 19 0.08 14.19 2.92
N ASN A 20 -0.60 13.54 3.87
CA ASN A 20 -1.03 14.15 5.13
C ASN A 20 -0.06 13.85 6.29
N TYR A 21 1.20 13.53 6.00
CA TYR A 21 2.17 13.15 7.04
C TYR A 21 2.40 14.24 8.10
N GLN A 22 2.34 15.50 7.72
CA GLN A 22 2.51 16.62 8.66
C GLN A 22 1.38 16.65 9.70
N GLN A 23 0.12 16.52 9.24
CA GLN A 23 -1.03 16.46 10.13
C GLN A 23 -0.95 15.25 11.08
N LEU A 24 -0.59 14.08 10.55
CA LEU A 24 -0.42 12.87 11.37
C LEU A 24 0.74 13.02 12.36
N ARG A 25 1.80 13.70 11.96
CA ARG A 25 2.94 13.99 12.84
C ARG A 25 2.52 14.86 14.03
N GLU A 26 1.75 15.91 13.80
CA GLU A 26 1.21 16.79 14.85
C GLU A 26 0.30 16.00 15.80
N GLU A 27 -0.60 15.17 15.26
CA GLU A 27 -1.48 14.31 16.05
C GLU A 27 -0.69 13.33 16.93
N LEU A 28 0.30 12.65 16.38
CA LEU A 28 1.15 11.71 17.11
C LEU A 28 2.02 12.45 18.14
N HIS A 29 2.52 13.65 17.83
CA HIS A 29 3.27 14.46 18.77
C HIS A 29 2.41 14.87 19.98
N ALA A 30 1.15 15.24 19.76
CA ALA A 30 0.19 15.54 20.82
C ALA A 30 -0.10 14.31 21.71
N GLN A 31 0.09 13.10 21.18
CA GLN A 31 -0.01 11.84 21.92
C GLN A 31 1.30 11.41 22.61
N GLY A 32 2.32 12.27 22.60
CA GLY A 32 3.58 12.05 23.30
C GLY A 32 4.71 11.40 22.48
N TYR A 33 4.49 11.16 21.18
CA TYR A 33 5.56 10.64 20.33
C TYR A 33 6.62 11.69 20.03
N ARG A 34 7.88 11.30 20.16
CA ARG A 34 9.04 12.12 19.77
C ARG A 34 9.53 11.69 18.40
N PHE A 35 9.92 12.65 17.59
CA PHE A 35 10.42 12.43 16.24
C PHE A 35 11.89 12.84 16.14
N PHE A 36 12.70 12.03 15.45
CA PHE A 36 14.12 12.26 15.20
C PHE A 36 14.41 12.71 13.76
N SER A 37 13.41 12.65 12.87
CA SER A 37 13.50 13.11 11.49
C SER A 37 12.27 13.92 11.07
N THR A 38 12.28 14.45 9.85
CA THR A 38 11.12 15.11 9.23
C THR A 38 10.43 14.21 8.18
N SER A 39 10.84 12.94 8.08
CA SER A 39 10.38 12.01 7.04
C SER A 39 8.98 11.47 7.34
N ASP A 40 8.20 11.25 6.28
CA ASP A 40 6.94 10.51 6.33
C ASP A 40 7.14 9.01 6.68
N THR A 41 8.33 8.47 6.42
CA THR A 41 8.70 7.12 6.86
C THR A 41 8.72 6.98 8.39
N GLU A 42 9.14 8.02 9.12
CA GLU A 42 9.05 8.01 10.57
C GLU A 42 7.60 8.10 11.05
N VAL A 43 6.78 8.90 10.37
CA VAL A 43 5.34 8.97 10.64
C VAL A 43 4.70 7.59 10.47
N LEU A 44 5.09 6.81 9.43
CA LEU A 44 4.66 5.42 9.29
C LEU A 44 5.01 4.58 10.51
N LEU A 45 6.25 4.63 11.02
CA LEU A 45 6.68 3.85 12.20
C LEU A 45 5.88 4.20 13.46
N LYS A 46 5.71 5.50 13.73
CA LYS A 46 4.96 5.97 14.90
C LYS A 46 3.46 5.65 14.77
N ALA A 47 2.89 5.82 13.60
CA ALA A 47 1.50 5.47 13.29
C ALA A 47 1.28 3.94 13.43
N PHE A 48 2.20 3.14 12.94
CA PHE A 48 2.13 1.69 13.09
C PHE A 48 2.21 1.26 14.57
N HIS A 49 3.09 1.89 15.34
CA HIS A 49 3.15 1.64 16.78
C HIS A 49 1.84 2.00 17.50
N ARG A 50 1.20 3.10 17.09
CA ARG A 50 -0.02 3.62 17.73
C ARG A 50 -1.28 2.85 17.35
N TRP A 51 -1.45 2.55 16.06
CA TRP A 51 -2.70 1.99 15.51
C TRP A 51 -2.52 0.58 14.91
N GLY A 52 -1.32 0.02 14.96
CA GLY A 52 -1.05 -1.28 14.34
C GLY A 52 -1.30 -1.26 12.83
N LYS A 53 -1.86 -2.35 12.33
CA LYS A 53 -2.21 -2.50 10.90
C LYS A 53 -3.23 -1.45 10.41
N ALA A 54 -4.09 -0.95 11.29
CA ALA A 54 -5.10 0.05 10.97
C ALA A 54 -4.51 1.45 10.69
N CYS A 55 -3.21 1.67 10.88
CA CYS A 55 -2.55 2.93 10.54
C CYS A 55 -2.80 3.36 9.09
N VAL A 56 -2.99 2.41 8.16
CA VAL A 56 -3.26 2.69 6.74
C VAL A 56 -4.60 3.39 6.49
N GLU A 57 -5.55 3.30 7.40
CA GLU A 57 -6.83 4.00 7.31
C GLU A 57 -6.65 5.52 7.47
N HIS A 58 -5.64 5.93 8.25
CA HIS A 58 -5.27 7.32 8.47
C HIS A 58 -4.46 7.93 7.31
N PHE A 59 -3.85 7.09 6.45
CA PHE A 59 -2.97 7.57 5.40
C PHE A 59 -3.72 8.04 4.16
N LYS A 60 -3.35 9.23 3.67
CA LYS A 60 -3.71 9.73 2.35
C LYS A 60 -2.42 9.77 1.52
N GLY A 61 -2.34 8.95 0.48
CA GLY A 61 -1.09 8.88 -0.29
C GLY A 61 -1.00 7.69 -1.21
N MET A 62 0.16 7.53 -1.80
CA MET A 62 0.55 6.39 -2.59
C MET A 62 1.79 5.74 -1.95
N PHE A 63 1.68 4.48 -1.58
CA PHE A 63 2.73 3.83 -0.81
C PHE A 63 2.74 2.32 -0.95
N ALA A 64 3.93 1.77 -0.77
CA ALA A 64 4.18 0.38 -0.43
C ALA A 64 5.21 0.35 0.69
N PHE A 65 4.99 -0.47 1.70
CA PHE A 65 5.90 -0.56 2.84
C PHE A 65 6.04 -1.99 3.37
N ALA A 66 7.11 -2.18 4.12
CA ALA A 66 7.26 -3.33 5.01
C ALA A 66 7.71 -2.80 6.38
N VAL A 67 7.05 -3.29 7.43
CA VAL A 67 7.40 -3.02 8.83
C VAL A 67 7.68 -4.35 9.52
N SER A 68 8.86 -4.45 10.13
CA SER A 68 9.22 -5.58 11.00
C SER A 68 9.11 -5.15 12.45
N ASP A 69 8.33 -5.89 13.24
CA ASP A 69 8.21 -5.71 14.68
C ASP A 69 9.08 -6.77 15.40
N ARG A 70 10.13 -6.30 16.07
CA ARG A 70 11.08 -7.17 16.80
C ARG A 70 10.45 -7.83 18.03
N ARG A 71 9.35 -7.29 18.55
CA ARG A 71 8.70 -7.80 19.76
C ARG A 71 7.82 -9.01 19.46
N THR A 72 7.14 -8.99 18.30
CA THR A 72 6.28 -10.09 17.84
C THR A 72 6.99 -11.01 16.86
N GLY A 73 8.07 -10.54 16.22
CA GLY A 73 8.74 -11.21 15.11
C GLY A 73 7.95 -11.14 13.79
N GLU A 74 6.86 -10.39 13.75
CA GLU A 74 6.00 -10.25 12.58
C GLU A 74 6.63 -9.31 11.53
N LEU A 75 6.36 -9.61 10.27
CA LEU A 75 6.59 -8.75 9.13
C LEU A 75 5.25 -8.33 8.54
N VAL A 76 4.98 -7.02 8.51
CA VAL A 76 3.76 -6.48 7.95
C VAL A 76 4.08 -5.75 6.64
N LEU A 77 3.48 -6.22 5.55
CA LEU A 77 3.57 -5.61 4.22
C LEU A 77 2.28 -4.83 3.94
N GLY A 78 2.39 -3.61 3.44
CA GLY A 78 1.23 -2.80 3.11
C GLY A 78 1.33 -2.15 1.75
N ARG A 79 0.17 -2.01 1.06
CA ARG A 79 0.06 -1.36 -0.23
C ARG A 79 -1.11 -0.39 -0.26
N ASP A 80 -0.93 0.75 -0.93
CA ASP A 80 -1.94 1.81 -1.03
C ASP A 80 -3.25 1.35 -1.71
N ARG A 81 -4.32 2.14 -1.52
CA ARG A 81 -5.70 1.83 -1.94
C ARG A 81 -5.84 1.47 -3.41
N LEU A 82 -5.09 2.13 -4.29
CA LEU A 82 -5.17 1.91 -5.74
C LEU A 82 -4.00 1.06 -6.26
N GLY A 83 -3.06 0.65 -5.39
CA GLY A 83 -1.87 -0.10 -5.77
C GLY A 83 -0.92 0.69 -6.68
N ILE A 84 -0.85 2.02 -6.50
CA ILE A 84 0.00 2.90 -7.30
C ILE A 84 1.47 2.53 -7.13
N LYS A 85 1.90 2.31 -5.88
CA LYS A 85 3.25 1.84 -5.62
C LYS A 85 3.32 0.32 -5.74
N PRO A 86 4.29 -0.21 -6.50
CA PRO A 86 4.43 -1.65 -6.64
C PRO A 86 5.01 -2.29 -5.39
N LEU A 87 4.50 -3.49 -5.06
CA LEU A 87 5.08 -4.37 -4.05
C LEU A 87 5.00 -5.81 -4.55
N TYR A 88 6.16 -6.36 -4.87
CA TYR A 88 6.33 -7.74 -5.32
C TYR A 88 6.77 -8.61 -4.16
N VAL A 89 6.25 -9.83 -4.11
CA VAL A 89 6.59 -10.84 -3.10
C VAL A 89 6.91 -12.17 -3.77
N ALA A 90 7.87 -12.89 -3.22
CA ALA A 90 8.23 -14.23 -3.64
C ALA A 90 8.50 -15.10 -2.42
N GLN A 91 7.87 -16.28 -2.39
CA GLN A 91 8.18 -17.30 -1.39
C GLN A 91 9.35 -18.13 -1.90
N VAL A 92 10.40 -18.21 -1.10
CA VAL A 92 11.54 -19.09 -1.35
C VAL A 92 11.71 -20.05 -0.14
N PRO A 93 12.46 -21.15 -0.26
CA PRO A 93 12.69 -22.04 0.87
C PRO A 93 13.24 -21.27 2.08
N GLY A 94 12.51 -21.33 3.20
CA GLY A 94 12.89 -20.71 4.47
C GLY A 94 12.78 -19.19 4.53
N ALA A 95 12.27 -18.49 3.49
CA ALA A 95 12.15 -17.02 3.52
C ALA A 95 11.06 -16.46 2.61
N LEU A 96 10.51 -15.32 3.01
CA LEU A 96 9.74 -14.43 2.14
C LEU A 96 10.65 -13.30 1.65
N ARG A 97 10.65 -13.04 0.35
CA ARG A 97 11.32 -11.89 -0.25
C ARG A 97 10.31 -10.90 -0.77
N PHE A 98 10.62 -9.62 -0.65
CA PHE A 98 9.79 -8.56 -1.18
C PHE A 98 10.65 -7.43 -1.76
N ALA A 99 10.12 -6.74 -2.77
CA ALA A 99 10.77 -5.58 -3.36
C ALA A 99 9.75 -4.69 -4.11
N SER A 100 10.13 -3.45 -4.37
CA SER A 100 9.35 -2.52 -5.20
C SER A 100 9.58 -2.72 -6.71
N SER A 101 10.56 -3.54 -7.12
CA SER A 101 10.83 -3.84 -8.52
C SER A 101 11.20 -5.32 -8.73
N LEU A 102 10.86 -5.85 -9.91
CA LEU A 102 11.21 -7.24 -10.27
C LEU A 102 12.73 -7.47 -10.32
N PRO A 103 13.55 -6.59 -10.95
CA PRO A 103 14.99 -6.79 -10.94
C PRO A 103 15.60 -6.89 -9.56
N ALA A 104 15.17 -6.03 -8.62
CA ALA A 104 15.66 -6.07 -7.24
C ALA A 104 15.24 -7.36 -6.53
N LEU A 105 14.01 -7.84 -6.75
CA LEU A 105 13.54 -9.09 -6.17
C LEU A 105 14.32 -10.30 -6.70
N LEU A 106 14.57 -10.34 -8.01
CA LEU A 106 15.26 -11.44 -8.69
C LEU A 106 16.76 -11.48 -8.38
N ALA A 107 17.37 -10.35 -8.07
CA ALA A 107 18.78 -10.29 -7.69
C ALA A 107 19.12 -11.17 -6.48
N GLY A 108 18.13 -11.46 -5.63
CA GLY A 108 18.28 -12.39 -4.51
C GLY A 108 18.40 -13.87 -4.91
N GLY A 109 18.12 -14.25 -6.15
CA GLY A 109 18.15 -15.63 -6.66
C GLY A 109 17.09 -16.55 -6.08
N GLY A 110 17.04 -17.81 -6.52
CA GLY A 110 16.17 -18.86 -5.96
C GLY A 110 14.67 -18.71 -6.22
N ILE A 111 14.27 -17.82 -7.13
CA ILE A 111 12.87 -17.56 -7.49
C ILE A 111 12.59 -18.25 -8.83
N ASN A 112 11.44 -18.92 -8.95
CA ASN A 112 11.00 -19.48 -10.24
C ASN A 112 10.67 -18.33 -11.22
N THR A 113 11.42 -18.28 -12.32
CA THR A 113 11.29 -17.28 -13.39
C THR A 113 10.54 -17.79 -14.62
N ASP A 114 9.94 -18.98 -14.57
CA ASP A 114 9.10 -19.48 -15.65
C ASP A 114 7.93 -18.53 -15.91
N VAL A 115 7.52 -18.43 -17.17
CA VAL A 115 6.40 -17.57 -17.56
C VAL A 115 5.08 -18.17 -17.07
N ASP A 116 4.29 -17.37 -16.37
CA ASP A 116 2.90 -17.71 -16.03
C ASP A 116 2.03 -17.55 -17.29
N ARG A 117 1.50 -18.67 -17.82
CA ARG A 117 0.71 -18.69 -19.07
C ARG A 117 -0.58 -17.87 -18.98
N VAL A 118 -1.23 -17.82 -17.79
CA VAL A 118 -2.42 -17.00 -17.59
C VAL A 118 -2.04 -15.51 -17.56
N ALA A 119 -0.93 -15.19 -16.91
CA ALA A 119 -0.41 -13.82 -16.91
C ALA A 119 0.02 -13.38 -18.32
N LEU A 120 0.61 -14.27 -19.11
CA LEU A 120 0.94 -13.99 -20.50
C LEU A 120 -0.33 -13.71 -21.32
N HIS A 121 -1.39 -14.49 -21.13
CA HIS A 121 -2.68 -14.23 -21.77
C HIS A 121 -3.22 -12.84 -21.39
N HIS A 122 -3.22 -12.49 -20.11
CA HIS A 122 -3.62 -11.13 -19.67
C HIS A 122 -2.76 -10.05 -20.30
N TYR A 123 -1.43 -10.25 -20.34
CA TYR A 123 -0.50 -9.31 -20.95
C TYR A 123 -0.84 -9.02 -22.41
N MET A 124 -1.15 -10.06 -23.18
CA MET A 124 -1.52 -9.93 -24.59
C MET A 124 -2.92 -9.33 -24.78
N SER A 125 -3.88 -9.62 -23.87
CA SER A 125 -5.28 -9.20 -24.00
C SER A 125 -5.56 -7.81 -23.42
N PHE A 126 -4.82 -7.37 -22.38
CA PHE A 126 -5.05 -6.15 -21.65
C PHE A 126 -3.94 -5.10 -21.84
N HIS A 127 -3.41 -4.97 -23.05
CA HIS A 127 -2.39 -3.99 -23.37
C HIS A 127 -1.21 -3.97 -22.36
N SER A 128 -0.58 -5.12 -22.17
CA SER A 128 0.57 -5.30 -21.26
C SER A 128 0.24 -5.20 -19.75
N VAL A 129 -1.03 -5.26 -19.38
CA VAL A 129 -1.45 -5.26 -17.97
C VAL A 129 -1.63 -6.70 -17.49
N VAL A 130 -0.94 -7.04 -16.41
CA VAL A 130 -1.16 -8.28 -15.67
C VAL A 130 -1.80 -7.92 -14.32
N PRO A 131 -3.08 -8.25 -14.09
CA PRO A 131 -3.76 -7.93 -12.83
C PRO A 131 -3.11 -8.62 -11.61
N ALA A 132 -3.15 -7.93 -10.47
CA ALA A 132 -2.77 -8.56 -9.20
C ALA A 132 -3.72 -9.75 -8.89
N PRO A 133 -3.26 -10.79 -8.19
CA PRO A 133 -1.93 -10.94 -7.59
C PRO A 133 -0.85 -11.46 -8.54
N ARG A 134 -1.16 -11.70 -9.82
CA ARG A 134 -0.22 -12.31 -10.77
C ARG A 134 0.85 -11.33 -11.22
N THR A 135 1.99 -11.89 -11.59
CA THR A 135 3.03 -11.26 -12.42
C THR A 135 3.28 -12.14 -13.63
N ILE A 136 4.10 -11.69 -14.57
CA ILE A 136 4.50 -12.51 -15.71
C ILE A 136 5.31 -13.76 -15.30
N LEU A 137 5.86 -13.78 -14.09
CA LEU A 137 6.67 -14.85 -13.54
C LEU A 137 5.86 -15.71 -12.56
N GLN A 138 6.01 -17.05 -12.66
CA GLN A 138 5.28 -17.99 -11.79
C GLN A 138 5.65 -17.84 -10.31
N GLY A 139 6.93 -17.59 -10.00
CA GLY A 139 7.43 -17.49 -8.63
C GLY A 139 7.21 -16.14 -7.94
N VAL A 140 6.58 -15.18 -8.63
CA VAL A 140 6.40 -13.81 -8.11
C VAL A 140 4.93 -13.42 -8.10
N ARG A 141 4.50 -12.80 -7.00
CA ARG A 141 3.16 -12.22 -6.85
C ARG A 141 3.26 -10.72 -6.58
N LYS A 142 2.21 -9.98 -6.95
CA LYS A 142 1.98 -8.61 -6.48
C LYS A 142 1.11 -8.66 -5.25
N LEU A 143 1.46 -7.92 -4.21
CA LEU A 143 0.49 -7.66 -3.15
C LEU A 143 -0.69 -6.90 -3.77
N PRO A 144 -1.96 -7.34 -3.57
CA PRO A 144 -3.10 -6.63 -4.14
C PRO A 144 -3.21 -5.17 -3.63
N PRO A 145 -3.89 -4.27 -4.37
CA PRO A 145 -4.24 -2.93 -3.85
C PRO A 145 -4.98 -3.02 -2.53
N ALA A 146 -4.90 -1.97 -1.71
CA ALA A 146 -5.60 -1.84 -0.43
C ALA A 146 -5.39 -3.04 0.51
N THR A 147 -4.24 -3.72 0.45
CA THR A 147 -3.99 -4.95 1.20
C THR A 147 -2.85 -4.76 2.18
N ILE A 148 -3.09 -5.25 3.40
CA ILE A 148 -2.06 -5.52 4.42
C ILE A 148 -1.87 -7.03 4.50
N ARG A 149 -0.63 -7.47 4.36
CA ARG A 149 -0.23 -8.86 4.65
C ARG A 149 0.59 -8.90 5.92
N THR A 150 0.16 -9.70 6.88
CA THR A 150 0.96 -10.04 8.06
C THR A 150 1.60 -11.39 7.84
N VAL A 151 2.90 -11.48 8.06
CA VAL A 151 3.67 -12.72 8.01
C VAL A 151 4.18 -13.03 9.41
N CYS A 152 3.80 -14.17 9.94
CA CYS A 152 4.19 -14.62 11.26
C CYS A 152 5.58 -15.31 11.24
N PRO A 153 6.25 -15.42 12.39
CA PRO A 153 7.56 -16.08 12.49
C PRO A 153 7.56 -17.58 12.07
N ASP A 154 6.42 -18.24 12.18
CA ASP A 154 6.21 -19.63 11.73
C ASP A 154 6.05 -19.77 10.21
N GLY A 155 6.04 -18.64 9.47
CA GLY A 155 5.83 -18.59 8.03
C GLY A 155 4.36 -18.50 7.61
N GLY A 156 3.42 -18.54 8.54
CA GLY A 156 2.00 -18.27 8.27
C GLY A 156 1.79 -16.84 7.79
N SER A 157 0.79 -16.62 6.95
CA SER A 157 0.44 -15.26 6.51
C SER A 157 -1.05 -15.06 6.40
N GLU A 158 -1.49 -13.84 6.72
CA GLU A 158 -2.87 -13.39 6.65
C GLU A 158 -2.96 -12.09 5.86
N ASP A 159 -3.93 -12.01 4.94
CA ASP A 159 -4.21 -10.80 4.17
C ASP A 159 -5.49 -10.13 4.69
N TRP A 160 -5.41 -8.81 4.87
CA TRP A 160 -6.55 -7.96 5.19
C TRP A 160 -6.68 -6.86 4.14
N THR A 161 -7.83 -6.85 3.43
CA THR A 161 -8.20 -5.75 2.51
C THR A 161 -8.85 -4.66 3.33
N TYR A 162 -8.19 -3.51 3.46
CA TYR A 162 -8.64 -2.41 4.33
C TYR A 162 -9.50 -1.37 3.62
N TRP A 163 -9.65 -1.46 2.30
CA TRP A 163 -10.48 -0.55 1.53
C TRP A 163 -10.92 -1.18 0.21
N GLU A 164 -12.17 -0.93 -0.18
CA GLU A 164 -12.72 -1.30 -1.47
C GLU A 164 -13.44 -0.10 -2.10
N PRO A 165 -13.35 0.10 -3.43
CA PRO A 165 -14.08 1.16 -4.09
C PRO A 165 -15.58 0.85 -4.09
N THR A 166 -16.38 1.73 -3.52
CA THR A 166 -17.84 1.65 -3.60
C THR A 166 -18.34 2.57 -4.71
N PHE A 167 -19.09 1.99 -5.65
CA PHE A 167 -19.72 2.75 -6.73
C PHE A 167 -21.22 2.80 -6.47
N THR A 168 -21.73 3.96 -6.07
CA THR A 168 -23.17 4.21 -6.01
C THR A 168 -23.59 4.87 -7.33
N ARG A 169 -24.61 4.30 -8.00
CA ARG A 169 -25.27 5.00 -9.09
C ARG A 169 -26.07 6.16 -8.50
N ASP A 170 -25.59 7.37 -8.67
CA ASP A 170 -26.37 8.56 -8.43
C ASP A 170 -27.29 8.80 -9.65
N GLY A 171 -28.51 8.27 -9.57
CA GLY A 171 -29.52 8.40 -10.62
C GLY A 171 -30.11 9.80 -10.73
N THR A 172 -29.67 10.76 -9.90
CA THR A 172 -30.18 12.12 -9.85
C THR A 172 -29.44 13.09 -10.78
N ARG A 173 -28.26 12.70 -11.29
CA ARG A 173 -27.46 13.55 -12.17
C ARG A 173 -27.69 13.25 -13.64
N SER A 174 -28.15 14.28 -14.36
CA SER A 174 -28.28 14.25 -15.82
C SER A 174 -26.94 14.48 -16.52
N ALA A 175 -26.88 14.22 -17.83
CA ALA A 175 -25.69 14.53 -18.63
C ALA A 175 -25.36 16.04 -18.62
N GLY A 176 -26.35 16.90 -18.40
CA GLY A 176 -26.17 18.36 -18.26
C GLY A 176 -25.42 18.73 -17.00
N ASP A 177 -25.73 18.08 -15.87
CA ASP A 177 -25.07 18.34 -14.59
C ASP A 177 -23.55 17.99 -14.65
N TRP A 178 -23.18 16.99 -15.42
CA TRP A 178 -21.78 16.65 -15.65
C TRP A 178 -21.05 17.67 -16.55
N ALA A 179 -21.77 18.31 -17.47
CA ALA A 179 -21.21 19.39 -18.30
C ALA A 179 -20.90 20.63 -17.44
N GLU A 180 -21.79 21.01 -16.52
CA GLU A 180 -21.56 22.11 -15.58
C GLU A 180 -20.40 21.86 -14.63
N VAL A 181 -20.25 20.64 -14.08
CA VAL A 181 -19.11 20.26 -13.25
C VAL A 181 -17.79 20.39 -14.00
N ARG A 182 -17.75 20.00 -15.29
CA ARG A 182 -16.55 20.19 -16.13
C ARG A 182 -16.23 21.66 -16.41
N GLN A 183 -17.22 22.52 -16.54
CA GLN A 183 -16.99 23.95 -16.76
C GLN A 183 -16.49 24.66 -15.50
N GLN A 184 -16.82 24.15 -14.31
CA GLN A 184 -16.35 24.69 -13.03
C GLN A 184 -14.93 24.24 -12.68
N GLU A 185 -14.41 23.18 -13.29
CA GLU A 185 -13.01 22.78 -13.16
C GLU A 185 -12.12 23.72 -13.97
N ARG A 186 -11.62 24.79 -13.33
CA ARG A 186 -10.63 25.70 -13.94
C ARG A 186 -9.38 24.93 -14.33
N PRO A 187 -8.77 25.18 -15.50
CA PRO A 187 -7.47 24.62 -15.87
C PRO A 187 -6.42 25.05 -14.84
N GLY A 188 -5.91 24.12 -14.04
CA GLY A 188 -4.89 24.36 -13.01
C GLY A 188 -5.21 23.79 -11.62
N GLU A 189 -6.46 23.61 -11.27
CA GLU A 189 -6.87 22.97 -10.01
C GLU A 189 -7.36 21.53 -10.22
N ARG A 190 -6.44 20.59 -10.40
CA ARG A 190 -6.77 19.16 -10.27
C ARG A 190 -6.96 18.85 -8.79
N ARG A 191 -8.10 19.18 -8.24
CA ARG A 191 -8.52 18.60 -6.95
C ARG A 191 -8.96 17.17 -7.22
N SER A 192 -8.30 16.22 -6.62
CA SER A 192 -8.73 14.82 -6.59
C SER A 192 -10.04 14.73 -5.80
N HIS A 193 -11.18 14.82 -6.49
CA HIS A 193 -12.50 14.63 -5.90
C HIS A 193 -12.84 13.14 -5.75
N LEU A 194 -11.96 12.38 -5.12
CA LEU A 194 -12.36 11.15 -4.46
C LEU A 194 -12.92 11.54 -3.09
N ARG A 195 -14.19 11.91 -3.04
CA ARG A 195 -14.93 11.95 -1.76
C ARG A 195 -15.02 10.51 -1.25
N VAL A 196 -14.19 10.19 -0.28
CA VAL A 196 -14.38 9.03 0.58
C VAL A 196 -15.63 9.33 1.41
N LEU A 197 -16.77 8.75 1.04
CA LEU A 197 -17.96 8.75 1.88
C LEU A 197 -17.62 7.85 3.08
N ARG A 198 -17.68 8.44 4.28
CA ARG A 198 -17.65 7.67 5.53
C ARG A 198 -18.91 6.81 5.58
N PRO A 199 -18.83 5.57 6.11
CA PRO A 199 -20.04 4.82 6.45
C PRO A 199 -20.83 5.67 7.45
N THR A 200 -22.13 5.86 7.20
CA THR A 200 -23.07 6.35 8.20
C THR A 200 -23.19 5.29 9.26
N GLU A 201 -22.84 5.63 10.50
CA GLU A 201 -23.20 4.85 11.67
C GLU A 201 -24.73 4.81 11.79
N GLU A 202 -25.29 3.60 11.73
CA GLU A 202 -26.57 3.23 12.35
C GLU A 202 -26.32 2.10 13.35
#